data_0235463829bcc2666a14eb61eb492bfb
#
_entry.id   0235463829bcc2666a14eb61eb492bfb
#
_cell.length_a   1.000
_cell.length_b   1.000
_cell.length_c   1.000
_cell.angle_alpha   90.00
_cell.angle_beta   90.00
_cell.angle_gamma   90.00
#
_symmetry.space_group_name_H-M   'P 1'
#
loop_
_entity.id
_entity.type
_entity.pdbx_description
1 polymer ?
#
loop_
_entity_poly.entity_id
_entity_poly.type
_entity_poly.pdbx_seq_one_letter_code
_entity_poly.pdbx_strand_id
1 'polypeptide(L)'
;MIHWLNHASFRFDGSKVIYTDPWELKKTEPKADIILITHEHYDHCSPSDVAKILKSTTTVIAPADCTAKIKNVKSLKPGESEVIDGIKIEAIPAYNTNKQFHPKSNNWVGYVFTLDGTTYYQAGDTDLIPEMKKIKADVVLLPVGGTYTMTAKDAAEAVSRINPKVAIPMHWGKIVGSANDADTFKKLAKCEVQILKPE
;
A
#
# COMPACT_ATOMS: atom_id res chain seq x y z
N MET A 1 -3.16 -0.93 -15.35
CA MET A 1 -4.52 -1.11 -14.73
C MET A 1 -4.34 -1.42 -13.25
N ILE A 2 -5.27 -0.99 -12.35
CA ILE A 2 -5.21 -1.26 -10.92
C ILE A 2 -6.33 -2.24 -10.56
N HIS A 3 -5.99 -3.30 -9.82
CA HIS A 3 -6.92 -4.30 -9.30
C HIS A 3 -6.88 -4.29 -7.78
N TRP A 4 -8.02 -4.14 -7.12
CA TRP A 4 -8.15 -4.31 -5.69
C TRP A 4 -8.47 -5.77 -5.40
N LEU A 5 -7.54 -6.48 -4.82
CA LEU A 5 -7.72 -7.91 -4.55
C LEU A 5 -8.51 -8.13 -3.26
N ASN A 6 -8.15 -7.42 -2.22
CA ASN A 6 -8.91 -7.23 -0.98
C ASN A 6 -8.13 -6.33 -0.01
N HIS A 7 -8.77 -5.83 1.05
CA HIS A 7 -8.16 -5.12 2.18
C HIS A 7 -7.11 -4.07 1.75
N ALA A 8 -5.81 -4.31 1.92
CA ALA A 8 -4.71 -3.48 1.44
C ALA A 8 -3.96 -4.10 0.25
N SER A 9 -4.45 -5.25 -0.26
CA SER A 9 -3.81 -6.00 -1.33
C SER A 9 -4.22 -5.49 -2.70
N PHE A 10 -3.25 -5.08 -3.50
CA PHE A 10 -3.47 -4.59 -4.87
C PHE A 10 -2.52 -5.24 -5.87
N ARG A 11 -2.97 -5.31 -7.13
CA ARG A 11 -2.15 -5.64 -8.30
C ARG A 11 -2.20 -4.47 -9.29
N PHE A 12 -1.03 -4.12 -9.80
CA PHE A 12 -0.85 -3.10 -10.84
C PHE A 12 -0.32 -3.78 -12.09
N ASP A 13 -1.13 -3.79 -13.14
CA ASP A 13 -0.79 -4.37 -14.43
C ASP A 13 -0.36 -3.27 -15.41
N GLY A 14 0.86 -3.41 -15.93
CA GLY A 14 1.49 -2.50 -16.88
C GLY A 14 2.67 -3.20 -17.57
N SER A 15 3.73 -2.45 -17.88
CA SER A 15 4.99 -3.00 -18.38
C SER A 15 5.62 -4.02 -17.42
N LYS A 16 5.25 -3.97 -16.16
CA LYS A 16 5.55 -4.91 -15.08
C LYS A 16 4.29 -5.20 -14.27
N VAL A 17 4.22 -6.39 -13.69
CA VAL A 17 3.17 -6.78 -12.75
C VAL A 17 3.70 -6.54 -11.33
N ILE A 18 3.11 -5.56 -10.63
CA ILE A 18 3.50 -5.19 -9.27
C ILE A 18 2.37 -5.55 -8.31
N TYR A 19 2.71 -6.17 -7.19
CA TYR A 19 1.78 -6.40 -6.09
C TYR A 19 2.17 -5.58 -4.88
N THR A 20 1.18 -5.09 -4.15
CA THR A 20 1.36 -4.53 -2.80
C THR A 20 0.57 -5.36 -1.81
N ASP A 21 1.20 -5.69 -0.67
CA ASP A 21 0.60 -6.41 0.47
C ASP A 21 -0.24 -7.63 0.05
N PRO A 22 0.32 -8.64 -0.64
CA PRO A 22 -0.43 -9.77 -1.16
C PRO A 22 -0.99 -10.63 -0.02
N TRP A 23 -2.34 -10.65 0.11
CA TRP A 23 -3.05 -11.40 1.14
C TRP A 23 -4.35 -11.98 0.59
N GLU A 24 -4.65 -13.25 0.96
CA GLU A 24 -5.82 -14.03 0.50
C GLU A 24 -6.02 -14.02 -1.02
N LEU A 25 -4.92 -14.18 -1.75
CA LEU A 25 -4.94 -14.22 -3.20
C LEU A 25 -5.59 -15.50 -3.74
N LYS A 26 -6.24 -15.39 -4.89
CA LYS A 26 -6.67 -16.54 -5.69
C LYS A 26 -5.45 -17.30 -6.24
N LYS A 27 -5.61 -18.61 -6.50
CA LYS A 27 -4.52 -19.43 -7.09
C LYS A 27 -4.17 -19.04 -8.53
N THR A 28 -5.08 -18.38 -9.22
CA THR A 28 -4.99 -18.01 -10.65
C THR A 28 -4.37 -16.64 -10.89
N GLU A 29 -3.87 -15.97 -9.85
CA GLU A 29 -3.23 -14.67 -9.99
C GLU A 29 -1.99 -14.73 -10.89
N PRO A 30 -1.75 -13.70 -11.73
CA PRO A 30 -0.53 -13.56 -12.51
C PRO A 30 0.74 -13.55 -11.64
N LYS A 31 1.85 -14.03 -12.21
CA LYS A 31 3.15 -13.97 -11.51
C LYS A 31 3.66 -12.53 -11.44
N ALA A 32 4.20 -12.16 -10.29
CA ALA A 32 4.74 -10.85 -10.03
C ALA A 32 6.13 -10.63 -10.65
N ASP A 33 6.38 -9.42 -11.14
CA ASP A 33 7.74 -8.92 -11.34
C ASP A 33 8.29 -8.32 -10.04
N ILE A 34 7.46 -7.56 -9.32
CA ILE A 34 7.81 -6.89 -8.07
C ILE A 34 6.71 -7.13 -7.04
N ILE A 35 7.09 -7.40 -5.80
CA ILE A 35 6.20 -7.49 -4.65
C ILE A 35 6.69 -6.47 -3.61
N LEU A 36 5.80 -5.58 -3.20
CA LEU A 36 6.03 -4.56 -2.18
C LEU A 36 5.22 -4.90 -0.93
N ILE A 37 5.88 -5.11 0.20
CA ILE A 37 5.23 -5.42 1.48
C ILE A 37 5.51 -4.27 2.43
N THR A 38 4.46 -3.69 2.99
CA THR A 38 4.56 -2.48 3.81
C THR A 38 5.02 -2.76 5.23
N HIS A 39 4.59 -3.89 5.81
CA HIS A 39 4.92 -4.28 7.18
C HIS A 39 4.62 -5.76 7.44
N GLU A 40 5.01 -6.25 8.63
CA GLU A 40 5.03 -7.68 8.92
C GLU A 40 3.68 -8.28 9.37
N HIS A 41 2.61 -7.52 9.56
CA HIS A 41 1.31 -8.06 9.95
C HIS A 41 0.80 -9.08 8.92
N TYR A 42 0.04 -10.07 9.40
CA TYR A 42 -0.35 -11.26 8.63
C TYR A 42 -1.20 -10.96 7.39
N ASP A 43 -1.96 -9.88 7.43
CA ASP A 43 -2.84 -9.38 6.37
C ASP A 43 -2.14 -8.50 5.34
N HIS A 44 -0.81 -8.30 5.50
CA HIS A 44 0.06 -7.60 4.56
C HIS A 44 1.25 -8.47 4.14
N CYS A 45 1.81 -9.25 5.07
CA CYS A 45 2.99 -10.10 4.87
C CYS A 45 2.60 -11.59 4.96
N SER A 46 1.94 -12.12 3.92
CA SER A 46 1.51 -13.52 3.84
C SER A 46 2.48 -14.36 3.01
N PRO A 47 3.33 -15.22 3.63
CA PRO A 47 4.26 -16.08 2.89
C PRO A 47 3.57 -17.00 1.89
N SER A 48 2.37 -17.51 2.25
CA SER A 48 1.61 -18.41 1.39
C SER A 48 1.07 -17.70 0.14
N ASP A 49 0.69 -16.42 0.24
CA ASP A 49 0.22 -15.65 -0.90
C ASP A 49 1.37 -15.16 -1.77
N VAL A 50 2.47 -14.72 -1.16
CA VAL A 50 3.72 -14.41 -1.87
C VAL A 50 4.17 -15.62 -2.71
N ALA A 51 4.16 -16.82 -2.16
CA ALA A 51 4.53 -18.04 -2.88
C ALA A 51 3.65 -18.33 -4.11
N LYS A 52 2.37 -17.93 -4.10
CA LYS A 52 1.46 -18.11 -5.24
C LYS A 52 1.88 -17.28 -6.45
N ILE A 53 2.47 -16.13 -6.25
CA ILE A 53 2.79 -15.15 -7.30
C ILE A 53 4.29 -15.01 -7.61
N LEU A 54 5.16 -15.68 -6.85
CA LEU A 54 6.60 -15.72 -7.13
C LEU A 54 6.91 -16.42 -8.45
N LYS A 55 7.90 -15.90 -9.19
CA LYS A 55 8.70 -16.54 -10.24
C LYS A 55 10.18 -16.33 -9.94
N SER A 56 11.08 -16.99 -10.65
CA SER A 56 12.52 -16.93 -10.40
C SER A 56 13.12 -15.52 -10.50
N THR A 57 12.47 -14.62 -11.22
CA THR A 57 12.91 -13.23 -11.45
C THR A 57 12.18 -12.21 -10.58
N THR A 58 11.25 -12.64 -9.71
CA THR A 58 10.50 -11.71 -8.85
C THR A 58 11.43 -11.07 -7.81
N THR A 59 11.37 -9.74 -7.70
CA THR A 59 12.00 -9.02 -6.60
C THR A 59 10.96 -8.73 -5.52
N VAL A 60 11.26 -9.11 -4.27
CA VAL A 60 10.44 -8.79 -3.09
C VAL A 60 11.12 -7.69 -2.29
N ILE A 61 10.41 -6.60 -2.02
CA ILE A 61 10.86 -5.48 -1.19
C ILE A 61 9.95 -5.37 0.04
N ALA A 62 10.55 -5.28 1.23
CA ALA A 62 9.82 -5.15 2.48
C ALA A 62 10.71 -4.58 3.60
N PRO A 63 10.14 -4.14 4.74
CA PRO A 63 10.90 -3.89 5.97
C PRO A 63 11.67 -5.10 6.47
N ALA A 64 12.70 -4.85 7.28
CA ALA A 64 13.64 -5.89 7.71
C ALA A 64 12.99 -7.03 8.53
N ASP A 65 11.95 -6.75 9.30
CA ASP A 65 11.24 -7.75 10.10
C ASP A 65 10.47 -8.78 9.25
N CYS A 66 10.07 -8.43 8.03
CA CYS A 66 9.46 -9.35 7.08
C CYS A 66 10.42 -10.48 6.63
N THR A 67 11.73 -10.30 6.77
CA THR A 67 12.75 -11.31 6.39
C THR A 67 12.65 -12.58 7.24
N ALA A 68 12.06 -12.49 8.43
CA ALA A 68 11.78 -13.66 9.26
C ALA A 68 10.71 -14.58 8.66
N LYS A 69 9.84 -14.04 7.81
CA LYS A 69 8.70 -14.74 7.20
C LYS A 69 8.93 -15.08 5.73
N ILE A 70 9.60 -14.22 4.99
CA ILE A 70 9.81 -14.35 3.54
C ILE A 70 11.33 -14.33 3.24
N LYS A 71 11.77 -15.29 2.44
CA LYS A 71 13.18 -15.39 2.02
C LYS A 71 13.48 -14.47 0.84
N ASN A 72 14.76 -14.10 0.70
CA ASN A 72 15.28 -13.29 -0.40
C ASN A 72 14.59 -11.92 -0.55
N VAL A 73 14.23 -11.32 0.58
CA VAL A 73 13.68 -9.97 0.63
C VAL A 73 14.81 -8.94 0.54
N LYS A 74 14.63 -7.94 -0.31
CA LYS A 74 15.43 -6.72 -0.32
C LYS A 74 14.80 -5.73 0.65
N SER A 75 15.49 -5.41 1.74
CA SER A 75 14.94 -4.52 2.76
C SER A 75 15.15 -3.05 2.41
N LEU A 76 14.09 -2.26 2.54
CA LEU A 76 14.14 -0.79 2.52
C LEU A 76 13.65 -0.23 3.85
N LYS A 77 14.35 0.80 4.34
CA LYS A 77 13.94 1.60 5.50
C LYS A 77 13.22 2.88 5.04
N PRO A 78 12.45 3.52 5.93
CA PRO A 78 11.85 4.83 5.63
C PRO A 78 12.87 5.83 5.10
N GLY A 79 12.58 6.45 3.95
CA GLY A 79 13.44 7.40 3.25
C GLY A 79 14.44 6.80 2.27
N GLU A 80 14.60 5.48 2.24
CA GLU A 80 15.42 4.81 1.23
C GLU A 80 14.68 4.63 -0.08
N SER A 81 15.41 4.43 -1.16
CA SER A 81 14.84 4.12 -2.48
C SER A 81 15.69 3.11 -3.22
N GLU A 82 15.05 2.38 -4.13
CA GLU A 82 15.68 1.37 -4.98
C GLU A 82 15.13 1.50 -6.41
N VAL A 83 15.93 1.05 -7.40
CA VAL A 83 15.49 0.95 -8.80
C VAL A 83 15.51 -0.52 -9.22
N ILE A 84 14.35 -1.06 -9.52
CA ILE A 84 14.15 -2.44 -9.98
C ILE A 84 13.57 -2.42 -11.39
N ASP A 85 14.28 -3.01 -12.33
CA ASP A 85 13.87 -3.08 -13.75
C ASP A 85 13.46 -1.72 -14.33
N GLY A 86 14.14 -0.64 -13.92
CA GLY A 86 13.87 0.73 -14.35
C GLY A 86 12.74 1.43 -13.56
N ILE A 87 12.08 0.74 -12.64
CA ILE A 87 11.05 1.31 -11.77
C ILE A 87 11.70 1.81 -10.48
N LYS A 88 11.64 3.12 -10.22
CA LYS A 88 12.05 3.71 -8.95
C LYS A 88 10.98 3.45 -7.90
N ILE A 89 11.38 2.91 -6.76
CA ILE A 89 10.54 2.60 -5.59
C ILE A 89 11.12 3.36 -4.40
N GLU A 90 10.31 4.17 -3.74
CA GLU A 90 10.68 4.93 -2.55
C GLU A 90 9.89 4.43 -1.34
N ALA A 91 10.58 4.16 -0.24
CA ALA A 91 9.97 3.78 1.03
C ALA A 91 9.62 5.03 1.85
N ILE A 92 8.33 5.24 2.08
CA ILE A 92 7.79 6.35 2.85
C ILE A 92 7.48 5.87 4.26
N PRO A 93 7.78 6.59 5.35
CA PRO A 93 7.38 6.17 6.70
C PRO A 93 5.88 5.90 6.78
N ALA A 94 5.50 4.83 7.47
CA ALA A 94 4.11 4.51 7.81
C ALA A 94 4.04 4.16 9.30
N TYR A 95 3.24 4.92 10.08
CA TYR A 95 3.15 4.73 11.51
C TYR A 95 1.91 5.38 12.13
N ASN A 96 1.57 4.95 13.35
CA ASN A 96 0.54 5.58 14.16
C ASN A 96 1.10 6.77 14.97
N THR A 97 0.29 7.84 15.06
CA THR A 97 0.60 9.02 15.86
C THR A 97 -0.07 9.00 17.24
N ASN A 98 -1.21 8.32 17.36
CA ASN A 98 -2.03 8.25 18.56
C ASN A 98 -2.58 6.85 18.89
N LYS A 99 -2.04 5.81 18.24
CA LYS A 99 -2.38 4.40 18.42
C LYS A 99 -1.08 3.59 18.62
N GLN A 100 -1.19 2.35 19.08
CA GLN A 100 -0.02 1.51 19.40
C GLN A 100 0.22 0.37 18.40
N PHE A 101 -0.62 0.25 17.36
CA PHE A 101 -0.57 -0.90 16.43
C PHE A 101 0.62 -0.83 15.46
N HIS A 102 1.00 0.38 15.06
CA HIS A 102 2.05 0.65 14.08
C HIS A 102 3.05 1.67 14.64
N PRO A 103 3.90 1.27 15.63
CA PRO A 103 4.84 2.20 16.24
C PRO A 103 5.91 2.62 15.25
N LYS A 104 6.29 3.91 15.29
CA LYS A 104 7.31 4.49 14.39
C LYS A 104 8.66 3.77 14.46
N SER A 105 8.98 3.19 15.63
CA SER A 105 10.21 2.42 15.86
C SER A 105 10.35 1.17 15.01
N ASN A 106 9.24 0.63 14.47
CA ASN A 106 9.29 -0.57 13.62
C ASN A 106 9.84 -0.28 12.22
N ASN A 107 9.98 1.00 11.84
CA ASN A 107 10.43 1.42 10.50
C ASN A 107 9.60 0.83 9.35
N TRP A 108 8.31 0.66 9.55
CA TRP A 108 7.37 0.23 8.53
C TRP A 108 7.11 1.32 7.51
N VAL A 109 6.66 0.95 6.32
CA VAL A 109 6.64 1.84 5.17
C VAL A 109 5.35 1.74 4.35
N GLY A 110 5.02 2.82 3.67
CA GLY A 110 4.30 2.83 2.41
C GLY A 110 5.28 2.96 1.26
N TYR A 111 4.80 2.87 0.02
CA TYR A 111 5.65 2.94 -1.16
C TYR A 111 5.16 3.96 -2.16
N VAL A 112 6.10 4.75 -2.71
CA VAL A 112 5.89 5.52 -3.93
C VAL A 112 6.64 4.84 -5.06
N PHE A 113 5.97 4.58 -6.18
CA PHE A 113 6.59 4.01 -7.38
C PHE A 113 5.93 4.54 -8.65
N THR A 114 6.69 4.56 -9.76
CA THR A 114 6.16 4.99 -11.06
C THR A 114 6.12 3.80 -12.02
N LEU A 115 4.93 3.48 -12.53
CA LEU A 115 4.70 2.46 -13.54
C LEU A 115 4.04 3.10 -14.76
N ASP A 116 4.66 2.95 -15.93
CA ASP A 116 4.16 3.45 -17.21
C ASP A 116 3.75 4.95 -17.18
N GLY A 117 4.60 5.78 -16.54
CA GLY A 117 4.40 7.22 -16.44
C GLY A 117 3.39 7.69 -15.39
N THR A 118 2.74 6.76 -14.66
CA THR A 118 1.85 7.08 -13.55
C THR A 118 2.55 6.82 -12.23
N THR A 119 2.54 7.78 -11.32
CA THR A 119 3.13 7.65 -9.99
C THR A 119 2.06 7.29 -8.98
N TYR A 120 2.27 6.19 -8.26
CA TYR A 120 1.40 5.64 -7.24
C TYR A 120 1.99 5.84 -5.85
N TYR A 121 1.14 6.08 -4.87
CA TYR A 121 1.48 5.99 -3.45
C TYR A 121 0.51 5.02 -2.76
N GLN A 122 1.03 3.88 -2.31
CA GLN A 122 0.32 2.96 -1.42
C GLN A 122 0.82 3.20 0.01
N ALA A 123 -0.09 3.65 0.87
CA ALA A 123 0.29 4.22 2.17
C ALA A 123 0.70 3.17 3.22
N GLY A 124 0.30 1.91 3.05
CA GLY A 124 0.36 0.92 4.13
C GLY A 124 -0.56 1.30 5.28
N ASP A 125 -0.29 0.73 6.45
CA ASP A 125 -1.02 1.02 7.66
C ASP A 125 -0.39 2.22 8.39
N THR A 126 -1.05 3.35 8.28
CA THR A 126 -0.55 4.61 8.82
C THR A 126 -1.66 5.52 9.30
N ASP A 127 -1.35 6.39 10.22
CA ASP A 127 -2.14 7.60 10.50
C ASP A 127 -1.75 8.73 9.53
N LEU A 128 -2.43 9.88 9.66
CA LEU A 128 -2.09 11.10 8.96
C LEU A 128 -0.78 11.67 9.51
N ILE A 129 0.32 11.44 8.81
CA ILE A 129 1.67 11.83 9.23
C ILE A 129 2.17 13.08 8.52
N PRO A 130 3.10 13.84 9.12
CA PRO A 130 3.63 15.07 8.52
C PRO A 130 4.35 14.85 7.19
N GLU A 131 4.98 13.70 7.01
CA GLU A 131 5.75 13.32 5.84
C GLU A 131 4.91 13.28 4.55
N MET A 132 3.59 13.09 4.66
CA MET A 132 2.67 13.06 3.51
C MET A 132 2.68 14.37 2.68
N LYS A 133 3.03 15.50 3.28
CA LYS A 133 3.17 16.79 2.55
C LYS A 133 4.26 16.77 1.47
N LYS A 134 5.21 15.85 1.57
CA LYS A 134 6.34 15.74 0.63
C LYS A 134 6.06 14.75 -0.51
N ILE A 135 5.01 13.96 -0.40
CA ILE A 135 4.67 12.93 -1.39
C ILE A 135 4.18 13.60 -2.67
N LYS A 136 4.64 13.10 -3.80
CA LYS A 136 4.18 13.46 -5.13
C LYS A 136 3.69 12.17 -5.82
N ALA A 137 2.39 12.06 -6.01
CA ALA A 137 1.77 10.92 -6.65
C ALA A 137 0.53 11.34 -7.45
N ASP A 138 0.29 10.68 -8.58
CA ASP A 138 -0.92 10.87 -9.37
C ASP A 138 -2.10 10.12 -8.76
N VAL A 139 -1.83 8.92 -8.24
CA VAL A 139 -2.82 8.03 -7.62
C VAL A 139 -2.36 7.66 -6.22
N VAL A 140 -3.25 7.79 -5.23
CA VAL A 140 -2.98 7.42 -3.84
C VAL A 140 -3.95 6.36 -3.37
N LEU A 141 -3.42 5.35 -2.66
CA LEU A 141 -4.18 4.28 -2.02
C LEU A 141 -4.06 4.48 -0.50
N LEU A 142 -5.16 4.87 0.16
CA LEU A 142 -5.17 5.32 1.54
C LEU A 142 -6.09 4.47 2.41
N PRO A 143 -5.65 4.03 3.60
CA PRO A 143 -6.51 3.32 4.53
C PRO A 143 -7.57 4.27 5.10
N VAL A 144 -8.81 3.77 5.25
CA VAL A 144 -9.95 4.56 5.76
C VAL A 144 -10.68 3.89 6.92
N GLY A 145 -10.24 2.70 7.36
CA GLY A 145 -10.92 1.87 8.35
C GLY A 145 -10.92 2.39 9.79
N GLY A 146 -10.10 3.36 10.12
CA GLY A 146 -10.14 4.16 11.35
C GLY A 146 -9.55 3.52 12.61
N THR A 147 -9.81 2.24 12.89
CA THR A 147 -9.41 1.60 14.14
C THR A 147 -7.88 1.50 14.28
N TYR A 148 -7.21 1.01 13.26
CA TYR A 148 -5.75 0.78 13.25
C TYR A 148 -4.99 1.87 12.49
N THR A 149 -5.68 2.58 11.62
CA THR A 149 -5.13 3.48 10.62
C THR A 149 -5.90 4.80 10.58
N MET A 150 -5.73 5.59 9.53
CA MET A 150 -6.52 6.80 9.28
C MET A 150 -8.01 6.50 9.27
N THR A 151 -8.79 7.43 9.80
CA THR A 151 -10.23 7.53 9.53
C THR A 151 -10.47 8.06 8.11
N ALA A 152 -11.68 7.94 7.60
CA ALA A 152 -12.09 8.54 6.33
C ALA A 152 -11.79 10.06 6.27
N LYS A 153 -11.95 10.77 7.41
CA LYS A 153 -11.64 12.20 7.54
C LYS A 153 -10.14 12.47 7.45
N ASP A 154 -9.33 11.68 8.15
CA ASP A 154 -7.87 11.81 8.11
C ASP A 154 -7.32 11.52 6.71
N ALA A 155 -7.85 10.50 6.04
CA ALA A 155 -7.48 10.17 4.67
C ALA A 155 -7.87 11.29 3.67
N ALA A 156 -9.01 11.94 3.85
CA ALA A 156 -9.39 13.11 3.05
C ALA A 156 -8.47 14.32 3.30
N GLU A 157 -7.99 14.49 4.52
CA GLU A 157 -6.97 15.49 4.82
C GLU A 157 -5.61 15.12 4.20
N ALA A 158 -5.24 13.81 4.17
CA ALA A 158 -4.06 13.33 3.46
C ALA A 158 -4.13 13.66 1.96
N VAL A 159 -5.29 13.46 1.31
CA VAL A 159 -5.54 13.89 -0.07
C VAL A 159 -5.25 15.39 -0.25
N SER A 160 -5.72 16.22 0.67
CA SER A 160 -5.48 17.68 0.60
C SER A 160 -4.00 18.05 0.73
N ARG A 161 -3.20 17.26 1.46
CA ARG A 161 -1.75 17.48 1.62
C ARG A 161 -0.93 16.98 0.44
N ILE A 162 -1.31 15.84 -0.15
CA ILE A 162 -0.60 15.20 -1.27
C ILE A 162 -1.01 15.83 -2.59
N ASN A 163 -2.29 16.22 -2.73
CA ASN A 163 -2.92 16.78 -3.93
C ASN A 163 -2.83 15.84 -5.16
N PRO A 164 -3.28 14.57 -5.05
CA PRO A 164 -3.27 13.62 -6.16
C PRO A 164 -4.40 13.90 -7.15
N LYS A 165 -4.34 13.28 -8.34
CA LYS A 165 -5.44 13.27 -9.31
C LYS A 165 -6.56 12.33 -8.87
N VAL A 166 -6.18 11.13 -8.38
CA VAL A 166 -7.10 10.05 -7.98
C VAL A 166 -6.74 9.52 -6.61
N ALA A 167 -7.75 9.21 -5.80
CA ALA A 167 -7.59 8.50 -4.54
C ALA A 167 -8.45 7.24 -4.49
N ILE A 168 -7.90 6.17 -3.92
CA ILE A 168 -8.54 4.86 -3.77
C ILE A 168 -8.56 4.52 -2.29
N PRO A 169 -9.75 4.39 -1.66
CA PRO A 169 -9.84 3.95 -0.27
C PRO A 169 -9.53 2.46 -0.16
N MET A 170 -8.74 2.09 0.84
CA MET A 170 -8.38 0.71 1.15
C MET A 170 -8.52 0.42 2.65
N HIS A 171 -8.23 -0.81 3.06
CA HIS A 171 -8.21 -1.24 4.46
C HIS A 171 -9.58 -1.06 5.14
N TRP A 172 -10.65 -1.51 4.46
CA TRP A 172 -12.03 -1.47 4.95
C TRP A 172 -12.84 -2.68 4.47
N GLY A 173 -13.94 -2.96 5.16
CA GLY A 173 -14.95 -3.94 4.72
C GLY A 173 -14.64 -5.41 5.04
N LYS A 174 -13.47 -5.74 5.56
CA LYS A 174 -13.08 -7.12 5.90
C LYS A 174 -12.70 -7.28 7.38
N ILE A 175 -11.56 -6.76 7.79
CA ILE A 175 -11.09 -6.84 9.19
C ILE A 175 -11.66 -5.69 10.00
N VAL A 176 -11.73 -4.51 9.40
CA VAL A 176 -12.09 -3.25 10.02
C VAL A 176 -12.75 -2.33 9.00
N GLY A 177 -13.46 -1.33 9.48
CA GLY A 177 -14.16 -0.37 8.62
C GLY A 177 -15.32 -0.97 7.84
N SER A 178 -15.93 -0.16 7.00
CA SER A 178 -17.12 -0.51 6.24
C SER A 178 -17.19 0.28 4.92
N ALA A 179 -18.15 -0.07 4.06
CA ALA A 179 -18.44 0.71 2.86
C ALA A 179 -18.79 2.17 3.17
N ASN A 180 -19.38 2.43 4.33
CA ASN A 180 -19.69 3.80 4.76
C ASN A 180 -18.43 4.65 4.98
N ASP A 181 -17.31 4.05 5.37
CA ASP A 181 -16.06 4.78 5.52
C ASP A 181 -15.49 5.17 4.15
N ALA A 182 -15.55 4.27 3.16
CA ALA A 182 -15.17 4.58 1.78
C ALA A 182 -16.08 5.66 1.15
N ASP A 183 -17.39 5.59 1.38
CA ASP A 183 -18.36 6.60 0.93
C ASP A 183 -18.13 7.95 1.62
N THR A 184 -17.83 7.94 2.91
CA THR A 184 -17.51 9.15 3.67
C THR A 184 -16.22 9.79 3.14
N PHE A 185 -15.18 8.99 2.89
CA PHE A 185 -13.94 9.45 2.28
C PHE A 185 -14.22 10.10 0.91
N LYS A 186 -15.03 9.45 0.06
CA LYS A 186 -15.39 9.98 -1.26
C LYS A 186 -16.10 11.32 -1.18
N LYS A 187 -16.94 11.55 -0.16
CA LYS A 187 -17.65 12.83 0.04
C LYS A 187 -16.73 13.94 0.52
N LEU A 188 -15.65 13.61 1.23
CA LEU A 188 -14.76 14.58 1.87
C LEU A 188 -13.51 14.91 1.04
N ALA A 189 -13.01 13.96 0.26
CA ALA A 189 -11.78 14.13 -0.52
C ALA A 189 -11.95 15.13 -1.66
N LYS A 190 -10.90 15.94 -1.89
CA LYS A 190 -10.88 17.02 -2.91
C LYS A 190 -10.19 16.58 -4.22
N CYS A 191 -10.39 15.34 -4.63
CA CYS A 191 -9.94 14.81 -5.91
C CYS A 191 -10.94 13.77 -6.40
N GLU A 192 -10.70 13.16 -7.57
CA GLU A 192 -11.47 12.00 -7.99
C GLU A 192 -11.26 10.85 -7.00
N VAL A 193 -12.35 10.19 -6.55
CA VAL A 193 -12.27 9.01 -5.69
C VAL A 193 -12.89 7.82 -6.40
N GLN A 194 -12.07 6.78 -6.59
CA GLN A 194 -12.46 5.51 -7.17
C GLN A 194 -12.60 4.46 -6.06
N ILE A 195 -13.84 4.09 -5.71
CA ILE A 195 -14.11 2.97 -4.81
C ILE A 195 -14.15 1.70 -5.68
N LEU A 196 -13.06 0.95 -5.65
CA LEU A 196 -12.96 -0.30 -6.40
C LEU A 196 -13.77 -1.40 -5.70
N LYS A 197 -14.10 -2.45 -6.45
CA LYS A 197 -14.68 -3.69 -5.90
C LYS A 197 -13.56 -4.72 -5.81
N PRO A 198 -13.46 -5.49 -4.72
CA PRO A 198 -12.48 -6.56 -4.62
C PRO A 198 -12.79 -7.66 -5.65
N GLU A 199 -11.74 -8.22 -6.25
CA GLU A 199 -11.80 -9.28 -7.28
C GLU A 199 -11.94 -10.69 -6.68
#